data_2a9bbdaa1990abc479195a800f40a43d
#
_entry.id   2a9bbdaa1990abc479195a800f40a43d
#
_cell.length_a   1.000
_cell.length_b   1.000
_cell.length_c   1.000
_cell.angle_alpha   90.00
_cell.angle_beta   90.00
_cell.angle_gamma   90.00
#
_symmetry.space_group_name_H-M   'P 1'
#
loop_
_entity.id
_entity.type
_entity.pdbx_description
1 polymer ?
#
loop_
_entity_poly.entity_id
_entity_poly.type
_entity_poly.pdbx_seq_one_letter_code
_entity_poly.pdbx_strand_id
1 'polypeptide(L)'
;MDLQKIKKMQQAGKILGEVLEILVSRIKPGITEIQIDQLAEKLIKERRGESGFKKVPGYHHTICISCNDVVVHGIPTERVLKDGDVVGIDCGVYLNGYHTDMAETVRVKSSELKVQNDNIGKFLKIGKTAMFEAIRQAKAGNRVGDISCAMQGVIEEGGYSVVRNLVGHGVGKNLHEEPEIPGYLAGKIKNTPLLKPGMTIAIEAIYNMGKKEVVYTEDDDWTIVTEDGSISGLFERTILITEKGPELLTYLKTDAL
;
A
#
# COMPACT_ATOMS: atom_id res chain seq x y z
N MET A 1 -2.10 -25.64 -6.38
CA MET A 1 -2.13 -24.21 -6.78
C MET A 1 -3.31 -24.00 -7.73
N ASP A 2 -4.24 -23.09 -7.42
CA ASP A 2 -5.40 -22.79 -8.28
C ASP A 2 -4.98 -21.83 -9.41
N LEU A 3 -4.72 -22.39 -10.59
CA LEU A 3 -4.26 -21.64 -11.76
C LEU A 3 -5.31 -20.64 -12.28
N GLN A 4 -6.62 -20.91 -12.07
CA GLN A 4 -7.68 -19.99 -12.48
C GLN A 4 -7.72 -18.76 -11.57
N LYS A 5 -7.59 -18.95 -10.24
CA LYS A 5 -7.44 -17.84 -9.27
C LYS A 5 -6.28 -16.95 -9.70
N ILE A 6 -5.10 -17.54 -9.89
CA ILE A 6 -3.88 -16.79 -10.22
C ILE A 6 -4.06 -15.96 -11.48
N LYS A 7 -4.57 -16.56 -12.56
CA LYS A 7 -4.77 -15.87 -13.83
C LYS A 7 -5.71 -14.67 -13.72
N LYS A 8 -6.79 -14.81 -12.92
CA LYS A 8 -7.73 -13.73 -12.67
C LYS A 8 -7.09 -12.61 -11.83
N MET A 9 -6.32 -12.96 -10.80
CA MET A 9 -5.62 -11.99 -9.97
C MET A 9 -4.50 -11.28 -10.72
N GLN A 10 -3.77 -11.96 -11.63
CA GLN A 10 -2.81 -11.32 -12.54
C GLN A 10 -3.50 -10.27 -13.44
N GLN A 11 -4.70 -10.57 -13.97
CA GLN A 11 -5.47 -9.61 -14.76
C GLN A 11 -5.92 -8.40 -13.91
N ALA A 12 -6.45 -8.64 -12.71
CA ALA A 12 -6.86 -7.59 -11.78
C ALA A 12 -5.67 -6.71 -11.38
N GLY A 13 -4.55 -7.32 -11.02
CA GLY A 13 -3.34 -6.62 -10.61
C GLY A 13 -2.71 -5.78 -11.73
N LYS A 14 -2.75 -6.27 -12.97
CA LYS A 14 -2.33 -5.49 -14.13
C LYS A 14 -3.18 -4.23 -14.29
N ILE A 15 -4.51 -4.37 -14.19
CA ILE A 15 -5.42 -3.22 -14.25
C ILE A 15 -5.09 -2.22 -13.13
N LEU A 16 -4.92 -2.73 -11.91
CA LEU A 16 -4.63 -1.89 -10.76
C LEU A 16 -3.31 -1.13 -10.90
N GLY A 17 -2.23 -1.80 -11.32
CA GLY A 17 -0.94 -1.16 -11.57
C GLY A 17 -1.02 -0.05 -12.62
N GLU A 18 -1.72 -0.30 -13.75
CA GLU A 18 -1.94 0.72 -14.78
C GLU A 18 -2.75 1.92 -14.26
N VAL A 19 -3.79 1.66 -13.45
CA VAL A 19 -4.62 2.70 -12.85
C VAL A 19 -3.79 3.54 -11.87
N LEU A 20 -3.11 2.90 -10.92
CA LEU A 20 -2.31 3.61 -9.92
C LEU A 20 -1.18 4.42 -10.57
N GLU A 21 -0.53 3.90 -11.61
CA GLU A 21 0.48 4.67 -12.37
C GLU A 21 -0.09 5.97 -12.95
N ILE A 22 -1.31 5.90 -13.51
CA ILE A 22 -1.99 7.09 -14.03
C ILE A 22 -2.35 8.05 -12.89
N LEU A 23 -2.91 7.55 -11.78
CA LEU A 23 -3.27 8.39 -10.63
C LEU A 23 -2.05 9.13 -10.09
N VAL A 24 -0.95 8.42 -9.83
CA VAL A 24 0.32 8.99 -9.38
C VAL A 24 0.82 10.08 -10.33
N SER A 25 0.73 9.85 -11.64
CA SER A 25 1.14 10.85 -12.65
C SER A 25 0.27 12.12 -12.67
N ARG A 26 -0.91 12.07 -12.07
CA ARG A 26 -1.85 13.21 -11.98
C ARG A 26 -1.70 14.01 -10.68
N ILE A 27 -0.94 13.51 -9.72
CA ILE A 27 -0.67 14.22 -8.46
C ILE A 27 0.15 15.48 -8.75
N LYS A 28 -0.47 16.63 -8.49
CA LYS A 28 0.13 17.96 -8.66
C LYS A 28 -0.59 18.97 -7.78
N PRO A 29 0.02 20.13 -7.50
CA PRO A 29 -0.68 21.20 -6.81
C PRO A 29 -1.96 21.61 -7.54
N GLY A 30 -3.03 21.86 -6.78
CA GLY A 30 -4.32 22.33 -7.30
C GLY A 30 -5.34 21.24 -7.66
N ILE A 31 -4.96 19.95 -7.67
CA ILE A 31 -5.94 18.85 -7.79
C ILE A 31 -6.57 18.56 -6.42
N THR A 32 -7.85 18.19 -6.39
CA THR A 32 -8.50 17.75 -5.15
C THR A 32 -8.45 16.24 -4.98
N GLU A 33 -8.55 15.76 -3.73
CA GLU A 33 -8.58 14.33 -3.41
C GLU A 33 -9.77 13.64 -4.09
N ILE A 34 -10.95 14.27 -4.07
CA ILE A 34 -12.15 13.71 -4.71
C ILE A 34 -12.01 13.61 -6.24
N GLN A 35 -11.25 14.52 -6.88
CA GLN A 35 -10.97 14.39 -8.31
C GLN A 35 -10.11 13.18 -8.62
N ILE A 36 -9.19 12.79 -7.72
CA ILE A 36 -8.36 11.60 -7.87
C ILE A 36 -9.23 10.35 -7.69
N ASP A 37 -10.12 10.33 -6.70
CA ASP A 37 -11.08 9.23 -6.48
C ASP A 37 -11.99 9.00 -7.68
N GLN A 38 -12.57 10.08 -8.23
CA GLN A 38 -13.41 10.01 -9.42
C GLN A 38 -12.66 9.50 -10.66
N LEU A 39 -11.39 9.92 -10.80
CA LEU A 39 -10.53 9.43 -11.88
C LEU A 39 -10.24 7.94 -11.70
N ALA A 40 -9.95 7.47 -10.48
CA ALA A 40 -9.75 6.07 -10.18
C ALA A 40 -10.96 5.21 -10.57
N GLU A 41 -12.17 5.63 -10.17
CA GLU A 41 -13.40 4.94 -10.51
C GLU A 41 -13.61 4.85 -12.02
N LYS A 42 -13.43 5.96 -12.73
CA LYS A 42 -13.51 5.99 -14.19
C LYS A 42 -12.54 5.01 -14.85
N LEU A 43 -11.26 5.06 -14.47
CA LEU A 43 -10.21 4.22 -15.06
C LEU A 43 -10.42 2.74 -14.82
N ILE A 44 -10.89 2.35 -13.61
CA ILE A 44 -11.20 0.96 -13.27
C ILE A 44 -12.39 0.47 -14.10
N LYS A 45 -13.47 1.25 -14.21
CA LYS A 45 -14.67 0.90 -15.02
C LYS A 45 -14.34 0.76 -16.50
N GLU A 46 -13.52 1.65 -17.08
CA GLU A 46 -13.07 1.58 -18.47
C GLU A 46 -12.32 0.28 -18.76
N ARG A 47 -11.66 -0.31 -17.76
CA ARG A 47 -10.94 -1.58 -17.83
C ARG A 47 -11.80 -2.78 -17.41
N ARG A 48 -13.11 -2.60 -17.23
CA ARG A 48 -14.07 -3.63 -16.83
C ARG A 48 -13.81 -4.22 -15.45
N GLY A 49 -13.09 -3.51 -14.58
CA GLY A 49 -12.93 -3.81 -13.16
C GLY A 49 -14.02 -3.12 -12.32
N GLU A 50 -14.08 -3.49 -11.06
CA GLU A 50 -14.87 -2.83 -10.03
C GLU A 50 -13.94 -2.34 -8.93
N SER A 51 -14.30 -1.25 -8.22
CA SER A 51 -13.57 -0.83 -7.02
C SER A 51 -13.65 -1.93 -5.96
N GLY A 52 -12.49 -2.38 -5.47
CA GLY A 52 -12.40 -3.34 -4.39
C GLY A 52 -12.89 -2.75 -3.07
N PHE A 53 -12.58 -1.49 -2.79
CA PHE A 53 -12.91 -0.82 -1.54
C PHE A 53 -14.40 -0.54 -1.39
N LYS A 54 -15.12 -0.22 -2.47
CA LYS A 54 -16.59 -0.08 -2.44
C LYS A 54 -17.34 -1.38 -2.10
N LYS A 55 -16.63 -2.52 -2.03
CA LYS A 55 -17.21 -3.79 -1.55
C LYS A 55 -17.08 -3.95 -0.03
N VAL A 56 -16.30 -3.09 0.62
CA VAL A 56 -16.21 -3.03 2.08
C VAL A 56 -17.47 -2.34 2.62
N PRO A 57 -18.24 -2.99 3.52
CA PRO A 57 -19.45 -2.40 4.07
C PRO A 57 -19.18 -1.03 4.73
N GLY A 58 -19.93 -0.01 4.31
CA GLY A 58 -19.81 1.35 4.85
C GLY A 58 -18.76 2.22 4.18
N TYR A 59 -17.87 1.69 3.34
CA TYR A 59 -16.92 2.50 2.58
C TYR A 59 -17.47 2.86 1.20
N HIS A 60 -17.46 4.15 0.83
CA HIS A 60 -18.17 4.63 -0.37
C HIS A 60 -17.25 5.17 -1.48
N HIS A 61 -15.94 5.23 -1.23
CA HIS A 61 -14.95 5.75 -2.16
C HIS A 61 -14.21 4.63 -2.91
N THR A 62 -13.58 4.98 -4.01
CA THR A 62 -12.83 4.02 -4.85
C THR A 62 -11.44 3.78 -4.33
N ILE A 63 -10.83 4.82 -3.72
CA ILE A 63 -9.49 4.81 -3.14
C ILE A 63 -9.55 5.28 -1.69
N CYS A 64 -8.50 4.97 -0.93
CA CYS A 64 -8.12 5.77 0.23
C CYS A 64 -7.03 6.75 -0.20
N ILE A 65 -7.08 7.99 0.32
CA ILE A 65 -6.06 9.00 0.06
C ILE A 65 -5.56 9.58 1.37
N SER A 66 -4.27 9.40 1.65
CA SER A 66 -3.65 9.69 2.94
C SER A 66 -2.61 10.77 2.76
N CYS A 67 -2.90 11.97 3.29
CA CYS A 67 -2.05 13.15 3.13
C CYS A 67 -1.30 13.49 4.41
N ASN A 68 0.02 13.61 4.33
CA ASN A 68 0.94 14.05 5.39
C ASN A 68 0.88 13.15 6.64
N ASP A 69 0.17 13.56 7.69
CA ASP A 69 0.00 12.84 8.95
C ASP A 69 -1.09 11.76 8.92
N VAL A 70 -1.88 11.70 7.85
CA VAL A 70 -2.81 10.59 7.62
C VAL A 70 -2.02 9.34 7.26
N VAL A 71 -2.22 8.28 8.03
CA VAL A 71 -1.48 7.00 7.92
C VAL A 71 -2.11 6.12 6.85
N VAL A 72 -3.39 5.77 7.03
CA VAL A 72 -4.18 4.95 6.12
C VAL A 72 -5.66 5.33 6.21
N HIS A 73 -6.45 4.79 5.28
CA HIS A 73 -7.91 4.87 5.23
C HIS A 73 -8.46 6.30 5.14
N GLY A 74 -7.63 7.27 4.73
CA GLY A 74 -8.09 8.64 4.53
C GLY A 74 -9.20 8.70 3.50
N ILE A 75 -10.33 9.33 3.88
CA ILE A 75 -11.49 9.51 3.00
C ILE A 75 -11.20 10.65 2.02
N PRO A 76 -11.37 10.43 0.69
CA PRO A 76 -11.23 11.51 -0.29
C PRO A 76 -12.20 12.67 -0.04
N THR A 77 -11.66 13.88 0.07
CA THR A 77 -12.41 15.12 0.32
C THR A 77 -12.17 16.17 -0.77
N GLU A 78 -12.77 17.36 -0.61
CA GLU A 78 -12.48 18.52 -1.46
C GLU A 78 -11.13 19.21 -1.10
N ARG A 79 -10.30 18.60 -0.26
CA ARG A 79 -8.96 19.10 0.06
C ARG A 79 -8.15 19.25 -1.22
N VAL A 80 -7.62 20.45 -1.42
CA VAL A 80 -6.72 20.76 -2.56
C VAL A 80 -5.30 20.42 -2.19
N LEU A 81 -4.65 19.58 -2.97
CA LEU A 81 -3.24 19.23 -2.77
C LEU A 81 -2.33 20.44 -3.00
N LYS A 82 -1.35 20.60 -2.13
CA LYS A 82 -0.37 21.69 -2.14
C LYS A 82 1.02 21.18 -2.48
N ASP A 83 1.86 22.07 -2.99
CA ASP A 83 3.25 21.78 -3.24
C ASP A 83 3.98 21.37 -1.95
N GLY A 84 4.67 20.24 -1.97
CA GLY A 84 5.34 19.66 -0.82
C GLY A 84 4.53 18.64 -0.02
N ASP A 85 3.19 18.53 -0.20
CA ASP A 85 2.39 17.48 0.44
C ASP A 85 2.96 16.09 0.12
N VAL A 86 2.89 15.19 1.08
CA VAL A 86 3.15 13.75 0.91
C VAL A 86 1.79 13.05 0.83
N VAL A 87 1.55 12.30 -0.23
CA VAL A 87 0.25 11.72 -0.54
C VAL A 87 0.39 10.23 -0.81
N GLY A 88 -0.20 9.41 0.03
CA GLY A 88 -0.43 7.99 -0.19
C GLY A 88 -1.75 7.80 -0.94
N ILE A 89 -1.71 7.05 -2.05
CA ILE A 89 -2.90 6.59 -2.77
C ILE A 89 -2.94 5.08 -2.62
N ASP A 90 -4.01 4.59 -2.04
CA ASP A 90 -4.28 3.20 -1.84
C ASP A 90 -5.54 2.81 -2.62
N CYS A 91 -5.47 1.75 -3.41
CA CYS A 91 -6.49 1.39 -4.38
C CYS A 91 -6.60 -0.13 -4.54
N GLY A 92 -7.83 -0.62 -4.46
CA GLY A 92 -8.16 -2.02 -4.70
C GLY A 92 -8.98 -2.24 -5.98
N VAL A 93 -8.66 -3.28 -6.74
CA VAL A 93 -9.47 -3.73 -7.89
C VAL A 93 -10.07 -5.10 -7.62
N TYR A 94 -11.39 -5.20 -7.82
CA TYR A 94 -12.12 -6.46 -7.86
C TYR A 94 -12.42 -6.85 -9.30
N LEU A 95 -12.02 -8.06 -9.69
CA LEU A 95 -12.26 -8.58 -11.03
C LEU A 95 -12.51 -10.09 -11.01
N ASN A 96 -13.61 -10.53 -11.65
CA ASN A 96 -13.91 -11.96 -11.84
C ASN A 96 -13.90 -12.79 -10.54
N GLY A 97 -14.31 -12.19 -9.40
CA GLY A 97 -14.42 -12.86 -8.11
C GLY A 97 -13.19 -12.75 -7.22
N TYR A 98 -12.19 -11.91 -7.56
CA TYR A 98 -10.97 -11.73 -6.78
C TYR A 98 -10.58 -10.27 -6.64
N HIS A 99 -9.98 -9.96 -5.48
CA HIS A 99 -9.39 -8.67 -5.16
C HIS A 99 -7.89 -8.65 -5.44
N THR A 100 -7.37 -7.47 -5.73
CA THR A 100 -5.96 -7.10 -5.63
C THR A 100 -5.86 -5.74 -4.98
N ASP A 101 -4.78 -5.49 -4.25
CA ASP A 101 -4.55 -4.28 -3.48
C ASP A 101 -3.17 -3.70 -3.76
N MET A 102 -3.05 -2.36 -3.72
CA MET A 102 -1.80 -1.69 -4.04
C MET A 102 -1.80 -0.23 -3.59
N ALA A 103 -0.75 0.18 -2.91
CA ALA A 103 -0.55 1.58 -2.53
C ALA A 103 0.81 2.13 -2.98
N GLU A 104 0.84 3.43 -3.22
CA GLU A 104 2.05 4.18 -3.52
C GLU A 104 1.98 5.56 -2.87
N THR A 105 3.06 5.97 -2.20
CA THR A 105 3.19 7.31 -1.62
C THR A 105 4.13 8.17 -2.44
N VAL A 106 3.69 9.37 -2.78
CA VAL A 106 4.45 10.32 -3.57
C VAL A 106 4.46 11.70 -2.91
N ARG A 107 5.42 12.52 -3.29
CA ARG A 107 5.44 13.94 -2.93
C ARG A 107 4.81 14.76 -4.04
N VAL A 108 3.90 15.65 -3.68
CA VAL A 108 3.34 16.67 -4.59
C VAL A 108 4.46 17.65 -4.93
N LYS A 109 4.80 17.77 -6.21
CA LYS A 109 5.86 18.69 -6.68
C LYS A 109 5.36 19.55 -7.82
N SER A 110 5.59 20.86 -7.71
CA SER A 110 5.64 21.73 -8.87
C SER A 110 6.97 21.52 -9.62
N SER A 111 7.01 21.87 -10.90
CA SER A 111 8.23 21.83 -11.71
C SER A 111 9.35 22.74 -11.17
N GLU A 112 9.04 23.65 -10.27
CA GLU A 112 9.93 24.68 -9.75
C GLU A 112 10.60 24.32 -8.40
N LEU A 113 10.16 23.24 -7.76
CA LEU A 113 10.64 22.87 -6.42
C LEU A 113 12.09 22.38 -6.46
N LYS A 114 13.03 23.25 -6.09
CA LYS A 114 14.43 22.88 -5.81
C LYS A 114 14.56 22.48 -4.34
N VAL A 115 14.71 21.18 -4.07
CA VAL A 115 14.88 20.66 -2.71
C VAL A 115 16.36 20.50 -2.39
N GLN A 116 16.87 21.35 -1.48
CA GLN A 116 18.15 21.10 -0.80
C GLN A 116 17.86 20.27 0.46
N ASN A 117 18.61 19.18 0.70
CA ASN A 117 18.40 18.22 1.81
C ASN A 117 17.03 17.58 1.76
N ASP A 118 16.78 16.69 0.79
CA ASP A 118 15.48 16.05 0.55
C ASP A 118 15.17 14.93 1.58
N ASN A 119 14.83 15.33 2.81
CA ASN A 119 14.42 14.39 3.87
C ASN A 119 13.17 13.60 3.47
N ILE A 120 12.23 14.22 2.75
CA ILE A 120 11.04 13.52 2.23
C ILE A 120 11.43 12.50 1.17
N GLY A 121 12.31 12.86 0.25
CA GLY A 121 12.80 11.90 -0.76
C GLY A 121 13.52 10.70 -0.12
N LYS A 122 14.33 10.93 0.95
CA LYS A 122 14.93 9.86 1.72
C LYS A 122 13.86 8.99 2.39
N PHE A 123 12.88 9.60 3.06
CA PHE A 123 11.77 8.92 3.70
C PHE A 123 11.03 7.99 2.73
N LEU A 124 10.57 8.52 1.60
CA LEU A 124 9.85 7.74 0.58
C LEU A 124 10.70 6.60 0.00
N LYS A 125 11.99 6.85 -0.24
CA LYS A 125 12.91 5.83 -0.71
C LYS A 125 13.05 4.68 0.29
N ILE A 126 13.15 4.97 1.58
CA ILE A 126 13.28 3.96 2.63
C ILE A 126 12.03 3.08 2.68
N GLY A 127 10.81 3.65 2.68
CA GLY A 127 9.58 2.86 2.70
C GLY A 127 9.43 1.95 1.48
N LYS A 128 9.69 2.48 0.29
CA LYS A 128 9.67 1.67 -0.93
C LYS A 128 10.73 0.56 -0.89
N THR A 129 11.93 0.84 -0.40
CA THR A 129 12.98 -0.17 -0.21
C THR A 129 12.54 -1.22 0.79
N ALA A 130 11.96 -0.84 1.93
CA ALA A 130 11.49 -1.75 2.97
C ALA A 130 10.43 -2.73 2.44
N MET A 131 9.47 -2.24 1.66
CA MET A 131 8.48 -3.08 1.00
C MET A 131 9.15 -4.10 0.08
N PHE A 132 10.10 -3.70 -0.79
CA PHE A 132 10.74 -4.64 -1.70
C PHE A 132 11.67 -5.62 -0.99
N GLU A 133 12.39 -5.22 0.06
CA GLU A 133 13.19 -6.16 0.87
C GLU A 133 12.28 -7.19 1.57
N ALA A 134 11.12 -6.76 2.08
CA ALA A 134 10.10 -7.66 2.62
C ALA A 134 9.57 -8.64 1.55
N ILE A 135 9.23 -8.14 0.35
CA ILE A 135 8.77 -8.98 -0.77
C ILE A 135 9.84 -10.04 -1.12
N ARG A 136 11.14 -9.70 -1.14
CA ARG A 136 12.21 -10.65 -1.41
C ARG A 136 12.27 -11.81 -0.40
N GLN A 137 11.75 -11.62 0.83
CA GLN A 137 11.64 -12.68 1.84
C GLN A 137 10.37 -13.54 1.67
N ALA A 138 9.42 -13.13 0.84
CA ALA A 138 8.16 -13.85 0.62
C ALA A 138 8.38 -15.12 -0.27
N LYS A 139 9.22 -16.04 0.21
CA LYS A 139 9.58 -17.28 -0.48
C LYS A 139 8.86 -18.47 0.15
N ALA A 140 8.55 -19.48 -0.67
CA ALA A 140 8.05 -20.74 -0.16
C ALA A 140 9.04 -21.34 0.86
N GLY A 141 8.53 -21.75 2.03
CA GLY A 141 9.34 -22.27 3.12
C GLY A 141 9.80 -21.22 4.14
N ASN A 142 9.85 -19.94 3.79
CA ASN A 142 9.98 -18.85 4.75
C ASN A 142 8.67 -18.65 5.53
N ARG A 143 8.70 -17.75 6.48
CA ARG A 143 7.54 -17.41 7.33
C ARG A 143 7.20 -15.94 7.22
N VAL A 144 6.01 -15.56 7.66
CA VAL A 144 5.60 -14.16 7.77
C VAL A 144 6.62 -13.33 8.55
N GLY A 145 7.19 -13.89 9.63
CA GLY A 145 8.20 -13.20 10.42
C GLY A 145 9.49 -12.85 9.67
N ASP A 146 9.85 -13.57 8.60
CA ASP A 146 10.98 -13.22 7.74
C ASP A 146 10.67 -11.94 6.95
N ILE A 147 9.43 -11.80 6.45
CA ILE A 147 8.92 -10.58 5.80
C ILE A 147 8.95 -9.41 6.77
N SER A 148 8.36 -9.60 7.96
CA SER A 148 8.28 -8.58 9.02
C SER A 148 9.65 -8.08 9.46
N CYS A 149 10.61 -9.02 9.66
CA CYS A 149 11.97 -8.68 10.11
C CYS A 149 12.71 -7.85 9.07
N ALA A 150 12.60 -8.20 7.78
CA ALA A 150 13.24 -7.46 6.70
C ALA A 150 12.68 -6.04 6.57
N MET A 151 11.34 -5.90 6.63
CA MET A 151 10.68 -4.59 6.57
C MET A 151 11.08 -3.70 7.73
N GLN A 152 10.96 -4.21 8.97
CA GLN A 152 11.31 -3.49 10.18
C GLN A 152 12.77 -3.03 10.15
N GLY A 153 13.70 -3.90 9.77
CA GLY A 153 15.13 -3.57 9.73
C GLY A 153 15.41 -2.36 8.85
N VAL A 154 14.89 -2.33 7.63
CA VAL A 154 15.12 -1.21 6.70
C VAL A 154 14.51 0.10 7.21
N ILE A 155 13.30 0.06 7.75
CA ILE A 155 12.61 1.26 8.25
C ILE A 155 13.34 1.84 9.47
N GLU A 156 13.66 0.99 10.48
CA GLU A 156 14.30 1.42 11.70
C GLU A 156 15.76 1.85 11.50
N GLU A 157 16.53 1.18 10.64
CA GLU A 157 17.86 1.61 10.20
C GLU A 157 17.82 2.96 9.46
N GLY A 158 16.72 3.23 8.75
CA GLY A 158 16.45 4.53 8.13
C GLY A 158 16.19 5.67 9.13
N GLY A 159 15.95 5.34 10.40
CA GLY A 159 15.63 6.27 11.49
C GLY A 159 14.14 6.59 11.60
N TYR A 160 13.26 5.72 11.09
CA TYR A 160 11.80 5.87 11.07
C TYR A 160 11.11 4.79 11.91
N SER A 161 9.82 4.95 12.18
CA SER A 161 9.05 4.06 13.05
C SER A 161 8.04 3.23 12.26
N VAL A 162 8.06 1.90 12.41
CA VAL A 162 7.03 1.02 11.85
C VAL A 162 5.74 1.16 12.66
N VAL A 163 4.62 1.37 11.99
CA VAL A 163 3.28 1.33 12.60
C VAL A 163 2.97 -0.11 13.01
N ARG A 164 2.41 -0.30 14.23
CA ARG A 164 2.22 -1.63 14.81
C ARG A 164 0.76 -2.08 14.89
N ASN A 165 -0.17 -1.15 14.75
CA ASN A 165 -1.61 -1.41 14.89
C ASN A 165 -2.26 -1.81 13.56
N LEU A 166 -1.49 -1.74 12.47
CA LEU A 166 -1.93 -2.00 11.10
C LEU A 166 -0.99 -3.02 10.46
N VAL A 167 -1.54 -3.90 9.65
CA VAL A 167 -0.80 -5.05 9.12
C VAL A 167 -1.25 -5.37 7.69
N GLY A 168 -0.33 -5.84 6.87
CA GLY A 168 -0.66 -6.46 5.60
C GLY A 168 -1.44 -7.77 5.80
N HIS A 169 -1.95 -8.35 4.74
CA HIS A 169 -2.94 -9.42 4.82
C HIS A 169 -2.87 -10.39 3.64
N GLY A 170 -3.49 -11.56 3.79
CA GLY A 170 -3.88 -12.37 2.66
C GLY A 170 -4.90 -11.62 1.80
N VAL A 171 -4.92 -11.87 0.49
CA VAL A 171 -5.87 -11.26 -0.45
C VAL A 171 -6.32 -12.28 -1.49
N GLY A 172 -7.62 -12.27 -1.81
CA GLY A 172 -8.16 -13.25 -2.74
C GLY A 172 -9.62 -13.02 -3.07
N LYS A 173 -10.51 -13.91 -2.65
CA LYS A 173 -11.96 -13.71 -2.80
C LYS A 173 -12.47 -12.55 -1.95
N ASN A 174 -11.86 -12.38 -0.76
CA ASN A 174 -12.06 -11.23 0.09
C ASN A 174 -10.87 -10.29 -0.04
N LEU A 175 -11.09 -9.00 0.24
CA LEU A 175 -10.05 -8.01 0.27
C LEU A 175 -9.02 -8.36 1.36
N HIS A 176 -9.49 -8.69 2.55
CA HIS A 176 -8.67 -9.13 3.67
C HIS A 176 -8.90 -10.62 3.95
N GLU A 177 -7.83 -11.40 3.88
CA GLU A 177 -7.79 -12.84 4.20
C GLU A 177 -6.59 -13.12 5.13
N GLU A 178 -6.59 -14.27 5.80
CA GLU A 178 -5.39 -14.77 6.49
C GLU A 178 -4.27 -15.14 5.49
N PRO A 179 -3.01 -15.05 5.87
CA PRO A 179 -2.52 -14.60 7.18
C PRO A 179 -2.37 -13.07 7.28
N GLU A 180 -2.36 -12.54 8.50
CA GLU A 180 -1.83 -11.20 8.77
C GLU A 180 -0.33 -11.13 8.47
N ILE A 181 0.11 -9.98 7.92
CA ILE A 181 1.51 -9.71 7.56
C ILE A 181 1.99 -8.44 8.28
N PRO A 182 2.33 -8.52 9.57
CA PRO A 182 2.81 -7.35 10.31
C PRO A 182 4.10 -6.77 9.73
N GLY A 183 4.21 -5.45 9.70
CA GLY A 183 5.42 -4.74 9.29
C GLY A 183 6.58 -4.86 10.28
N TYR A 184 6.36 -5.49 11.43
CA TYR A 184 7.33 -5.70 12.50
C TYR A 184 7.26 -7.13 13.05
N LEU A 185 8.35 -7.62 13.64
CA LEU A 185 8.40 -8.95 14.25
C LEU A 185 7.97 -8.90 15.72
N ALA A 186 6.77 -9.44 16.02
CA ALA A 186 6.30 -9.67 17.37
C ALA A 186 6.71 -11.08 17.84
N GLY A 187 7.87 -11.24 18.45
CA GLY A 187 8.30 -12.52 19.00
C GLY A 187 9.29 -13.29 18.12
N LYS A 188 9.09 -14.61 17.94
CA LYS A 188 10.04 -15.48 17.23
C LYS A 188 9.51 -15.84 15.85
N ILE A 189 10.33 -15.73 14.82
CA ILE A 189 10.01 -16.09 13.42
C ILE A 189 9.36 -17.47 13.33
N LYS A 190 9.90 -18.48 14.03
CA LYS A 190 9.39 -19.86 13.99
C LYS A 190 7.92 -20.04 14.41
N ASN A 191 7.37 -19.05 15.13
CA ASN A 191 5.98 -19.07 15.60
C ASN A 191 5.00 -18.37 14.63
N THR A 192 5.51 -17.75 13.55
CA THR A 192 4.70 -17.06 12.55
C THR A 192 4.24 -18.03 11.44
N PRO A 193 3.18 -17.70 10.70
CA PRO A 193 2.67 -18.52 9.61
C PRO A 193 3.72 -18.88 8.56
N LEU A 194 3.68 -20.13 8.08
CA LEU A 194 4.55 -20.62 7.01
C LEU A 194 4.02 -20.18 5.65
N LEU A 195 4.88 -19.63 4.82
CA LEU A 195 4.56 -19.24 3.45
C LEU A 195 4.56 -20.47 2.53
N LYS A 196 3.47 -20.64 1.78
CA LYS A 196 3.25 -21.77 0.89
C LYS A 196 2.99 -21.30 -0.54
N PRO A 197 3.43 -22.07 -1.55
CA PRO A 197 3.11 -21.80 -2.95
C PRO A 197 1.60 -21.70 -3.18
N GLY A 198 1.18 -20.68 -3.94
CA GLY A 198 -0.22 -20.40 -4.23
C GLY A 198 -0.88 -19.41 -3.26
N MET A 199 -0.23 -19.04 -2.16
CA MET A 199 -0.67 -17.93 -1.33
C MET A 199 -0.56 -16.61 -2.09
N THR A 200 -1.57 -15.76 -1.96
CA THR A 200 -1.59 -14.37 -2.44
C THR A 200 -1.74 -13.47 -1.24
N ILE A 201 -0.82 -12.54 -1.06
CA ILE A 201 -0.74 -11.65 0.10
C ILE A 201 -0.46 -10.22 -0.33
N ALA A 202 -0.96 -9.26 0.42
CA ALA A 202 -0.61 -7.86 0.37
C ALA A 202 0.52 -7.60 1.38
N ILE A 203 1.64 -7.09 0.89
CA ILE A 203 2.78 -6.68 1.72
C ILE A 203 2.84 -5.17 1.70
N GLU A 204 2.63 -4.57 2.87
CA GLU A 204 2.50 -3.13 3.03
C GLU A 204 3.46 -2.59 4.10
N ALA A 205 4.27 -1.60 3.69
CA ALA A 205 5.14 -0.85 4.57
C ALA A 205 4.41 0.40 5.05
N ILE A 206 3.88 0.35 6.28
CA ILE A 206 3.22 1.47 6.96
C ILE A 206 4.19 2.01 8.02
N TYR A 207 4.62 3.27 7.87
CA TYR A 207 5.67 3.81 8.72
C TYR A 207 5.59 5.34 8.82
N ASN A 208 6.11 5.87 9.93
CA ASN A 208 6.04 7.28 10.27
C ASN A 208 7.43 7.91 10.35
N MET A 209 7.54 9.18 10.00
CA MET A 209 8.77 9.96 10.24
C MET A 209 9.05 10.17 11.71
N GLY A 210 8.02 10.21 12.55
CA GLY A 210 8.08 10.36 13.99
C GLY A 210 7.83 9.06 14.73
N LYS A 211 6.92 9.09 15.70
CA LYS A 211 6.58 7.96 16.57
C LYS A 211 5.69 6.94 15.84
N LYS A 212 5.64 5.72 16.38
CA LYS A 212 4.83 4.62 15.82
C LYS A 212 3.35 4.66 16.19
N GLU A 213 2.99 5.47 17.19
CA GLU A 213 1.63 5.56 17.71
C GLU A 213 0.70 6.25 16.71
N VAL A 214 -0.50 5.69 16.57
CA VAL A 214 -1.53 6.17 15.65
C VAL A 214 -2.88 6.20 16.37
N VAL A 215 -3.76 7.10 15.93
CA VAL A 215 -5.11 7.29 16.49
C VAL A 215 -6.13 7.45 15.35
N TYR A 216 -7.39 7.13 15.62
CA TYR A 216 -8.49 7.50 14.74
C TYR A 216 -8.75 9.00 14.83
N THR A 217 -9.13 9.64 13.73
CA THR A 217 -9.64 11.01 13.77
C THR A 217 -11.00 11.05 14.46
N GLU A 218 -11.39 12.24 14.94
CA GLU A 218 -12.73 12.46 15.47
C GLU A 218 -13.76 12.74 14.37
N ASP A 219 -13.31 12.94 13.13
CA ASP A 219 -14.14 13.39 12.01
C ASP A 219 -14.89 12.25 11.30
N ASP A 220 -14.32 11.04 11.35
CA ASP A 220 -14.92 9.85 10.73
C ASP A 220 -14.45 8.54 11.40
N ASP A 221 -15.10 7.42 11.07
CA ASP A 221 -14.80 6.10 11.64
C ASP A 221 -13.68 5.33 10.88
N TRP A 222 -13.01 5.96 9.90
CA TRP A 222 -12.06 5.30 9.00
C TRP A 222 -10.65 5.83 9.12
N THR A 223 -10.51 7.15 9.08
CA THR A 223 -9.21 7.82 8.94
C THR A 223 -8.33 7.63 10.17
N ILE A 224 -7.14 7.09 9.97
CA ILE A 224 -6.12 6.90 11.01
C ILE A 224 -4.98 7.89 10.75
N VAL A 225 -4.57 8.62 11.80
CA VAL A 225 -3.50 9.63 11.75
C VAL A 225 -2.38 9.29 12.74
N THR A 226 -1.19 9.86 12.52
CA THR A 226 -0.11 9.79 13.50
C THR A 226 -0.48 10.60 14.75
N GLU A 227 -0.22 10.05 15.93
CA GLU A 227 -0.52 10.74 17.20
C GLU A 227 0.33 12.02 17.38
N ASP A 228 1.53 12.07 16.81
CA ASP A 228 2.46 13.18 16.96
C ASP A 228 2.43 14.19 15.78
N GLY A 229 1.53 14.03 14.82
CA GLY A 229 1.40 14.88 13.62
C GLY A 229 2.56 14.73 12.63
N SER A 230 3.40 13.72 12.77
CA SER A 230 4.49 13.45 11.83
C SER A 230 3.98 12.85 10.51
N ILE A 231 4.76 13.04 9.43
CA ILE A 231 4.41 12.48 8.13
C ILE A 231 4.44 10.95 8.18
N SER A 232 3.43 10.32 7.56
CA SER A 232 3.34 8.88 7.35
C SER A 232 3.53 8.51 5.89
N GLY A 233 3.88 7.25 5.63
CA GLY A 233 4.01 6.68 4.28
C GLY A 233 3.50 5.26 4.22
N LEU A 234 2.91 4.93 3.08
CA LEU A 234 2.39 3.61 2.75
C LEU A 234 2.88 3.18 1.38
N PHE A 235 3.47 2.00 1.30
CA PHE A 235 3.82 1.32 0.05
C PHE A 235 3.35 -0.12 0.11
N GLU A 236 2.61 -0.57 -0.88
CA GLU A 236 1.98 -1.88 -0.87
C GLU A 236 1.98 -2.54 -2.24
N ARG A 237 2.17 -3.87 -2.25
CA ARG A 237 1.98 -4.72 -3.43
C ARG A 237 1.29 -6.03 -3.09
N THR A 238 0.35 -6.43 -3.94
CA THR A 238 -0.15 -7.82 -3.96
C THR A 238 0.87 -8.71 -4.65
N ILE A 239 1.25 -9.81 -3.99
CA ILE A 239 2.19 -10.81 -4.51
C ILE A 239 1.62 -12.21 -4.48
N LEU A 240 2.16 -13.08 -5.34
CA LEU A 240 1.95 -14.52 -5.33
C LEU A 240 3.23 -15.20 -4.82
N ILE A 241 3.09 -16.10 -3.85
CA ILE A 241 4.17 -16.99 -3.44
C ILE A 241 4.27 -18.14 -4.46
N THR A 242 5.44 -18.30 -5.09
CA THR A 242 5.70 -19.43 -6.00
C THR A 242 6.85 -20.28 -5.50
N GLU A 243 7.04 -21.47 -6.08
CA GLU A 243 8.20 -22.35 -5.81
C GLU A 243 9.54 -21.66 -6.17
N LYS A 244 9.52 -20.71 -7.09
CA LYS A 244 10.72 -20.00 -7.57
C LYS A 244 10.98 -18.69 -6.83
N GLY A 245 10.06 -18.27 -5.95
CA GLY A 245 10.10 -16.99 -5.22
C GLY A 245 8.82 -16.17 -5.39
N PRO A 246 8.79 -14.94 -4.88
CA PRO A 246 7.65 -14.06 -5.01
C PRO A 246 7.46 -13.57 -6.46
N GLU A 247 6.21 -13.46 -6.87
CA GLU A 247 5.80 -12.86 -8.15
C GLU A 247 4.89 -11.66 -7.85
N LEU A 248 5.22 -10.48 -8.39
CA LEU A 248 4.37 -9.31 -8.28
C LEU A 248 3.09 -9.49 -9.11
N LEU A 249 1.93 -9.42 -8.48
CA LEU A 249 0.64 -9.36 -9.17
C LEU A 249 0.25 -7.91 -9.47
N THR A 250 0.63 -6.97 -8.59
CA THR A 250 0.50 -5.52 -8.80
C THR A 250 1.88 -4.87 -8.87
N TYR A 251 2.09 -3.96 -9.82
CA TYR A 251 3.38 -3.30 -10.00
C TYR A 251 3.24 -2.01 -10.82
N LEU A 252 4.12 -1.07 -10.59
CA LEU A 252 4.37 0.07 -11.48
C LEU A 252 5.50 -0.29 -12.46
N LYS A 253 5.59 0.40 -13.60
CA LYS A 253 6.67 0.18 -14.58
C LYS A 253 8.07 0.38 -14.01
N THR A 254 8.19 1.15 -12.93
CA THR A 254 9.46 1.42 -12.24
C THR A 254 9.82 0.37 -11.20
N ASP A 255 8.94 -0.57 -10.90
CA ASP A 255 9.17 -1.61 -9.89
C ASP A 255 10.09 -2.70 -10.47
N ALA A 256 11.07 -3.13 -9.67
CA ALA A 256 11.97 -4.23 -9.97
C ALA A 256 12.22 -5.06 -8.70
N LEU A 257 12.11 -6.39 -8.81
CA LEU A 257 12.46 -7.36 -7.76
C LEU A 257 13.95 -7.70 -7.78
#